data_9a462bd6ff896a2d3b4403505eea9338
#
_entry.id   9a462bd6ff896a2d3b4403505eea9338
#
_cell.length_a   1.000
_cell.length_b   1.000
_cell.length_c   1.000
_cell.angle_alpha   90.00
_cell.angle_beta   90.00
_cell.angle_gamma   90.00
#
_symmetry.space_group_name_H-M   'P 1'
#
loop_
_entity.id
_entity.type
_entity.pdbx_description
1 polymer ?
#
loop_
_entity_poly.entity_id
_entity_poly.type
_entity_poly.pdbx_seq_one_letter_code
_entity_poly.pdbx_strand_id
1 'polypeptide(L)'
;MSFSDRQKMNRNLTAPEAPNVCRKPLVAPLRAGKTAVLAFAICLGLTAQVFALSTVKLKNGSSLQGDILTERADRVVVDLGFTVLTVPRDEIERIVPENAAAAPATDDTGDLYRVVPNQTALTVNENVNRVGEAVVLVRTPIGLGSGFIIESSGYILTNEHVVAGEYAITVTQFKRGTADLERVTFNKVRIVALDSRIDLALLKIEDTHGAVFPTVPLGDSNTLTEGQTVFAIGSPLGLDRSVSQGIISTRNRPMEGQLFIQTTTQINPGNSGGPLFNLRGEVIGVNNMKAMMAGIEGLNFAIPSVVVKNFLRNRDAFAFDPRNANAGYRYLPPPQPIKTPETTPKVIKP
;
A
#
# COMPACT_ATOMS: atom_id res chain seq x y z
N MET A 1 -59.01 6.06 -23.46
CA MET A 1 -59.36 4.94 -22.54
C MET A 1 -58.50 5.07 -21.30
N SER A 2 -59.17 5.37 -20.19
CA SER A 2 -58.65 5.92 -18.94
C SER A 2 -58.01 4.89 -18.04
N PHE A 3 -56.99 5.34 -17.32
CA PHE A 3 -56.17 4.68 -16.31
C PHE A 3 -56.97 4.54 -14.98
N SER A 4 -58.01 3.70 -14.93
CA SER A 4 -58.88 3.61 -13.71
C SER A 4 -59.58 2.28 -13.53
N ASP A 5 -58.97 1.14 -13.74
CA ASP A 5 -59.66 -0.13 -13.41
C ASP A 5 -58.66 -1.28 -13.18
N ARG A 6 -57.82 -1.18 -12.12
CA ARG A 6 -57.16 -2.34 -11.49
C ARG A 6 -56.78 -2.09 -10.02
N GLN A 7 -57.76 -1.68 -9.24
CA GLN A 7 -57.72 -1.75 -7.77
C GLN A 7 -58.97 -2.39 -7.28
N LYS A 8 -59.03 -3.70 -7.23
CA LYS A 8 -59.92 -4.51 -6.38
C LYS A 8 -59.73 -5.98 -6.73
N MET A 9 -58.79 -6.62 -6.04
CA MET A 9 -58.90 -8.06 -5.64
C MET A 9 -57.57 -8.52 -5.04
N ASN A 10 -57.49 -8.51 -3.74
CA ASN A 10 -57.13 -9.64 -2.88
C ASN A 10 -56.95 -9.16 -1.43
N ARG A 11 -58.06 -9.23 -0.69
CA ARG A 11 -58.03 -9.35 0.77
C ARG A 11 -58.17 -10.85 1.07
N ASN A 12 -57.53 -11.26 2.16
CA ASN A 12 -57.65 -12.53 2.88
C ASN A 12 -56.60 -13.63 2.47
N LEU A 13 -55.52 -13.65 3.26
CA LEU A 13 -54.94 -14.91 3.72
C LEU A 13 -54.29 -14.61 5.07
N THR A 14 -54.93 -15.05 6.13
CA THR A 14 -54.52 -15.05 7.54
C THR A 14 -53.40 -16.08 7.74
N ALA A 15 -52.34 -15.72 8.45
CA ALA A 15 -51.29 -16.62 8.94
C ALA A 15 -51.81 -17.43 10.14
N PRO A 16 -51.41 -18.71 10.28
CA PRO A 16 -51.71 -19.50 11.48
C PRO A 16 -50.71 -19.20 12.63
N GLU A 17 -51.28 -19.02 13.83
CA GLU A 17 -50.58 -18.91 15.10
C GLU A 17 -49.84 -20.20 15.47
N ALA A 18 -48.64 -20.06 16.03
CA ALA A 18 -47.86 -21.13 16.63
C ALA A 18 -48.20 -21.27 18.12
N PRO A 19 -48.34 -22.51 18.67
CA PRO A 19 -48.70 -22.70 20.05
C PRO A 19 -47.53 -22.55 21.02
N ASN A 20 -47.74 -21.77 22.07
CA ASN A 20 -46.91 -21.65 23.28
C ASN A 20 -46.88 -22.99 24.05
N VAL A 21 -45.71 -23.58 24.22
CA VAL A 21 -45.49 -24.65 25.19
C VAL A 21 -44.47 -24.23 26.23
N CYS A 22 -45.00 -23.81 27.36
CA CYS A 22 -44.24 -23.57 28.60
C CYS A 22 -43.93 -24.93 29.27
N ARG A 23 -42.65 -25.31 29.40
CA ARG A 23 -42.25 -26.39 30.32
C ARG A 23 -41.11 -25.91 31.23
N LYS A 24 -41.48 -25.87 32.54
CA LYS A 24 -40.58 -25.68 33.68
C LYS A 24 -39.71 -26.94 33.86
N PRO A 25 -38.43 -26.81 34.21
CA PRO A 25 -37.63 -27.97 34.64
C PRO A 25 -37.84 -28.28 36.13
N LEU A 26 -38.05 -29.56 36.39
CA LEU A 26 -38.12 -30.17 37.72
C LEU A 26 -36.70 -30.30 38.29
N VAL A 27 -36.48 -29.76 39.47
CA VAL A 27 -35.21 -29.95 40.22
C VAL A 27 -35.40 -31.11 41.19
N ALA A 28 -34.54 -32.10 41.09
CA ALA A 28 -34.38 -33.11 42.13
C ALA A 28 -32.92 -33.17 42.63
N PRO A 29 -32.65 -33.27 43.91
CA PRO A 29 -31.30 -33.24 44.47
C PRO A 29 -30.65 -34.62 44.46
N LEU A 30 -29.40 -34.72 43.98
CA LEU A 30 -28.58 -35.92 44.16
C LEU A 30 -27.45 -35.65 45.15
N ARG A 31 -27.33 -36.63 46.06
CA ARG A 31 -26.44 -36.74 47.19
C ARG A 31 -24.97 -36.73 46.82
N ALA A 32 -24.18 -36.17 47.74
CA ALA A 32 -22.73 -36.17 47.73
C ALA A 32 -22.13 -37.58 47.77
N GLY A 33 -21.24 -37.86 46.82
CA GLY A 33 -20.30 -38.99 46.86
C GLY A 33 -18.90 -38.46 46.56
N LYS A 34 -18.00 -38.57 47.55
CA LYS A 34 -16.59 -38.20 47.44
C LYS A 34 -15.87 -39.20 46.55
N THR A 35 -15.45 -38.78 45.37
CA THR A 35 -14.35 -39.43 44.67
C THR A 35 -13.56 -38.33 43.95
N ALA A 36 -12.33 -38.15 44.41
CA ALA A 36 -11.36 -37.24 43.82
C ALA A 36 -10.93 -37.81 42.46
N VAL A 37 -11.36 -37.17 41.37
CA VAL A 37 -10.81 -37.38 40.05
C VAL A 37 -9.88 -36.18 39.75
N LEU A 38 -8.58 -36.48 39.76
CA LEU A 38 -7.51 -35.56 39.37
C LEU A 38 -7.63 -35.28 37.87
N ALA A 39 -8.37 -34.26 37.49
CA ALA A 39 -8.43 -33.79 36.13
C ALA A 39 -7.13 -33.01 35.82
N PHE A 40 -6.21 -33.66 35.13
CA PHE A 40 -5.02 -33.05 34.55
C PHE A 40 -5.50 -32.18 33.38
N ALA A 41 -5.79 -30.93 33.65
CA ALA A 41 -6.07 -29.93 32.61
C ALA A 41 -4.77 -29.66 31.86
N ILE A 42 -4.59 -30.32 30.72
CA ILE A 42 -3.59 -29.92 29.72
C ILE A 42 -4.12 -28.61 29.12
N CYS A 43 -3.73 -27.47 29.70
CA CYS A 43 -3.79 -26.20 29.03
C CYS A 43 -2.79 -26.25 27.84
N LEU A 44 -3.27 -26.63 26.66
CA LEU A 44 -2.58 -26.27 25.44
C LEU A 44 -2.62 -24.74 25.36
N GLY A 45 -1.59 -24.09 25.88
CA GLY A 45 -1.33 -22.70 25.63
C GLY A 45 -1.06 -22.54 24.15
N LEU A 46 -2.07 -22.15 23.36
CA LEU A 46 -1.84 -21.48 22.10
C LEU A 46 -1.16 -20.15 22.47
N THR A 47 0.17 -20.15 22.55
CA THR A 47 0.93 -18.92 22.47
C THR A 47 0.71 -18.40 21.05
N ALA A 48 -0.19 -17.42 20.89
CA ALA A 48 -0.18 -16.58 19.71
C ALA A 48 1.23 -16.00 19.66
N GLN A 49 2.03 -16.46 18.71
CA GLN A 49 3.31 -15.82 18.39
C GLN A 49 2.94 -14.44 17.87
N VAL A 50 3.06 -13.44 18.71
CA VAL A 50 3.09 -12.05 18.30
C VAL A 50 4.39 -11.90 17.52
N PHE A 51 4.30 -11.90 16.22
CA PHE A 51 5.43 -11.57 15.35
C PHE A 51 5.82 -10.13 15.68
N ALA A 52 6.95 -9.95 16.33
CA ALA A 52 7.50 -8.64 16.63
C ALA A 52 8.30 -8.17 15.43
N LEU A 53 7.91 -7.01 14.87
CA LEU A 53 8.64 -6.35 13.81
C LEU A 53 10.14 -6.27 14.20
N SER A 54 11.03 -6.69 13.32
CA SER A 54 12.47 -6.72 13.59
C SER A 54 13.21 -5.88 12.55
N THR A 55 14.26 -5.18 12.98
CA THR A 55 15.18 -4.47 12.07
C THR A 55 16.42 -5.32 11.83
N VAL A 56 16.63 -5.73 10.59
CA VAL A 56 17.84 -6.45 10.13
C VAL A 56 18.82 -5.43 9.56
N LYS A 57 19.96 -5.19 10.21
CA LYS A 57 21.03 -4.32 9.72
C LYS A 57 22.03 -5.15 8.93
N LEU A 58 22.42 -4.64 7.75
CA LEU A 58 23.33 -5.29 6.82
C LEU A 58 24.73 -4.65 6.89
N LYS A 59 25.77 -5.42 6.58
CA LYS A 59 27.18 -4.95 6.58
C LYS A 59 27.46 -3.79 5.62
N ASN A 60 26.65 -3.63 4.58
CA ASN A 60 26.73 -2.51 3.64
C ASN A 60 26.06 -1.22 4.16
N GLY A 61 25.56 -1.20 5.41
CA GLY A 61 24.87 -0.07 6.03
C GLY A 61 23.37 0.01 5.73
N SER A 62 22.82 -0.83 4.84
CA SER A 62 21.38 -0.90 4.58
C SER A 62 20.61 -1.52 5.74
N SER A 63 19.31 -1.22 5.84
CA SER A 63 18.45 -1.82 6.85
C SER A 63 17.13 -2.33 6.24
N LEU A 64 16.62 -3.43 6.80
CA LEU A 64 15.34 -4.03 6.43
C LEU A 64 14.46 -4.10 7.68
N GLN A 65 13.17 -3.77 7.55
CA GLN A 65 12.18 -3.91 8.62
C GLN A 65 11.10 -4.90 8.19
N GLY A 66 10.90 -5.94 9.01
CA GLY A 66 9.91 -6.97 8.72
C GLY A 66 9.87 -8.05 9.81
N ASP A 67 8.97 -8.99 9.62
CA ASP A 67 8.84 -10.14 10.50
C ASP A 67 9.83 -11.23 10.10
N ILE A 68 10.58 -11.77 11.06
CA ILE A 68 11.50 -12.87 10.81
C ILE A 68 10.70 -14.17 10.77
N LEU A 69 10.49 -14.72 9.58
CA LEU A 69 9.79 -15.99 9.38
C LEU A 69 10.66 -17.19 9.74
N THR A 70 11.96 -17.11 9.42
CA THR A 70 12.90 -18.21 9.67
C THR A 70 14.31 -17.67 9.79
N GLU A 71 15.04 -18.14 10.82
CA GLU A 71 16.47 -17.91 11.00
C GLU A 71 17.21 -19.23 10.89
N ARG A 72 18.13 -19.32 9.93
CA ARG A 72 19.01 -20.49 9.71
C ARG A 72 20.47 -20.07 9.77
N ALA A 73 21.37 -21.04 9.86
CA ALA A 73 22.80 -20.77 9.92
C ALA A 73 23.36 -20.05 8.69
N ASP A 74 22.76 -20.28 7.51
CA ASP A 74 23.18 -19.74 6.21
C ASP A 74 22.36 -18.53 5.75
N ARG A 75 21.12 -18.34 6.29
CA ARG A 75 20.19 -17.32 5.81
C ARG A 75 19.14 -16.93 6.85
N VAL A 76 18.57 -15.74 6.67
CA VAL A 76 17.40 -15.24 7.39
C VAL A 76 16.29 -14.91 6.38
N VAL A 77 15.06 -15.37 6.64
CA VAL A 77 13.88 -15.09 5.80
C VAL A 77 13.05 -14.03 6.50
N VAL A 78 12.87 -12.88 5.84
CA VAL A 78 12.20 -11.69 6.38
C VAL A 78 10.97 -11.40 5.54
N ASP A 79 9.80 -11.29 6.16
CA ASP A 79 8.57 -10.83 5.55
C ASP A 79 8.48 -9.30 5.69
N LEU A 80 8.48 -8.60 4.56
CA LEU A 80 8.37 -7.14 4.52
C LEU A 80 6.90 -6.65 4.49
N GLY A 81 5.94 -7.57 4.65
CA GLY A 81 4.49 -7.28 4.63
C GLY A 81 3.89 -7.20 3.22
N PHE A 82 4.70 -7.22 2.18
CA PHE A 82 4.28 -7.26 0.77
C PHE A 82 5.18 -8.18 -0.07
N THR A 83 6.28 -8.64 0.47
CA THR A 83 7.20 -9.60 -0.14
C THR A 83 8.05 -10.26 0.94
N VAL A 84 8.54 -11.47 0.63
CA VAL A 84 9.45 -12.22 1.49
C VAL A 84 10.84 -12.19 0.90
N LEU A 85 11.83 -11.73 1.68
CA LEU A 85 13.23 -11.72 1.31
C LEU A 85 14.00 -12.79 2.06
N THR A 86 14.93 -13.46 1.35
CA THR A 86 15.93 -14.32 1.99
C THR A 86 17.27 -13.57 1.96
N VAL A 87 17.82 -13.27 3.12
CA VAL A 87 19.06 -12.55 3.29
C VAL A 87 20.15 -13.54 3.74
N PRO A 88 21.29 -13.65 3.04
CA PRO A 88 22.42 -14.47 3.47
C PRO A 88 22.91 -14.02 4.86
N ARG A 89 23.20 -14.97 5.74
CA ARG A 89 23.60 -14.67 7.13
C ARG A 89 24.91 -13.91 7.22
N ASP A 90 25.80 -14.13 6.30
CA ASP A 90 27.09 -13.44 6.18
C ASP A 90 26.98 -11.97 5.78
N GLU A 91 25.88 -11.55 5.18
CA GLU A 91 25.58 -10.14 4.86
C GLU A 91 24.95 -9.38 6.04
N ILE A 92 24.50 -10.09 7.07
CA ILE A 92 23.82 -9.49 8.23
C ILE A 92 24.84 -9.06 9.28
N GLU A 93 24.83 -7.79 9.64
CA GLU A 93 25.61 -7.26 10.76
C GLU A 93 24.92 -7.62 12.10
N ARG A 94 23.65 -7.29 12.23
CA ARG A 94 22.84 -7.58 13.45
C ARG A 94 21.35 -7.58 13.17
N ILE A 95 20.60 -8.28 14.02
CA ILE A 95 19.14 -8.26 14.06
C ILE A 95 18.71 -7.60 15.38
N VAL A 96 17.85 -6.59 15.29
CA VAL A 96 17.32 -5.86 16.45
C VAL A 96 15.82 -6.10 16.50
N PRO A 97 15.31 -6.88 17.47
CA PRO A 97 13.87 -7.04 17.65
C PRO A 97 13.28 -5.71 18.16
N GLU A 98 12.19 -5.27 17.55
CA GLU A 98 11.45 -4.11 18.02
C GLU A 98 10.60 -4.56 19.22
N ASN A 99 10.96 -4.12 20.42
CA ASN A 99 10.18 -4.40 21.64
C ASN A 99 8.80 -3.74 21.48
N ALA A 100 7.73 -4.52 21.67
CA ALA A 100 6.33 -4.11 21.58
C ALA A 100 5.89 -3.02 22.60
N ALA A 101 6.81 -2.33 23.24
CA ALA A 101 6.60 -1.31 24.27
C ALA A 101 7.21 0.05 23.91
N ALA A 102 7.37 0.38 22.64
CA ALA A 102 7.71 1.74 22.25
C ALA A 102 6.44 2.57 22.11
N ALA A 103 6.36 3.61 22.92
CA ALA A 103 5.38 4.70 22.91
C ALA A 103 5.18 5.30 21.50
N PRO A 104 4.10 6.09 21.26
CA PRO A 104 3.82 6.67 19.95
C PRO A 104 5.06 7.39 19.44
N ALA A 105 5.55 6.92 18.29
CA ALA A 105 6.79 7.39 17.69
C ALA A 105 6.76 8.89 17.47
N THR A 106 7.61 9.57 18.18
CA THR A 106 8.07 10.92 17.84
C THR A 106 8.89 10.84 16.55
N ASP A 107 8.83 11.85 15.75
CA ASP A 107 9.27 12.06 14.35
C ASP A 107 10.74 11.76 13.99
N ASP A 108 11.43 10.84 14.67
CA ASP A 108 12.88 10.57 14.48
C ASP A 108 13.21 9.12 14.07
N THR A 109 12.32 8.47 13.32
CA THR A 109 12.55 7.08 12.87
C THR A 109 13.43 6.95 11.62
N GLY A 110 13.95 8.04 11.08
CA GLY A 110 14.67 8.04 9.79
C GLY A 110 13.77 7.70 8.59
N ASP A 111 12.47 7.68 8.79
CA ASP A 111 11.47 7.47 7.74
C ASP A 111 11.39 8.69 6.82
N LEU A 112 11.40 8.45 5.50
CA LEU A 112 11.27 9.50 4.48
C LEU A 112 9.86 10.10 4.39
N TYR A 113 8.97 9.82 5.33
CA TYR A 113 7.60 10.32 5.33
C TYR A 113 7.16 10.70 6.73
N ARG A 114 6.18 11.57 6.80
CA ARG A 114 5.55 11.95 8.07
C ARG A 114 4.12 11.41 8.17
N VAL A 115 3.70 11.12 9.38
CA VAL A 115 2.32 10.83 9.76
C VAL A 115 1.88 11.93 10.72
N VAL A 116 0.74 12.56 10.45
CA VAL A 116 0.20 13.61 11.31
C VAL A 116 -1.09 13.12 11.96
N PRO A 117 -1.07 12.72 13.23
CA PRO A 117 -2.26 12.24 13.91
C PRO A 117 -3.29 13.35 14.09
N ASN A 118 -4.57 12.98 14.11
CA ASN A 118 -5.70 13.84 14.48
C ASN A 118 -5.90 15.12 13.64
N GLN A 119 -5.53 15.10 12.36
CA GLN A 119 -5.85 16.23 11.49
C GLN A 119 -7.37 16.38 11.32
N THR A 120 -7.84 17.62 11.38
CA THR A 120 -9.24 17.97 11.11
C THR A 120 -9.54 17.76 9.62
N ALA A 121 -10.70 17.16 9.34
CA ALA A 121 -11.20 17.06 7.98
C ALA A 121 -11.57 18.46 7.45
N LEU A 122 -11.14 18.74 6.23
CA LEU A 122 -11.40 19.98 5.49
C LEU A 122 -12.18 19.66 4.21
N THR A 123 -12.75 20.65 3.57
CA THR A 123 -13.33 20.51 2.22
C THR A 123 -12.26 20.14 1.20
N VAL A 124 -12.65 19.61 0.05
CA VAL A 124 -11.71 19.30 -1.04
C VAL A 124 -10.96 20.56 -1.49
N ASN A 125 -11.65 21.69 -1.60
CA ASN A 125 -11.04 22.97 -2.01
C ASN A 125 -9.95 23.42 -1.02
N GLU A 126 -10.25 23.42 0.29
CA GLU A 126 -9.27 23.76 1.33
C GLU A 126 -8.07 22.81 1.31
N ASN A 127 -8.31 21.52 1.12
CA ASN A 127 -7.25 20.51 1.01
C ASN A 127 -6.39 20.75 -0.24
N VAL A 128 -6.98 21.03 -1.42
CA VAL A 128 -6.24 21.36 -2.65
C VAL A 128 -5.33 22.57 -2.43
N ASN A 129 -5.81 23.55 -1.67
CA ASN A 129 -5.02 24.71 -1.31
C ASN A 129 -3.84 24.37 -0.38
N ARG A 130 -4.04 23.40 0.52
CA ARG A 130 -3.04 22.98 1.51
C ARG A 130 -1.98 22.06 0.94
N VAL A 131 -2.39 21.05 0.14
CA VAL A 131 -1.48 19.97 -0.29
C VAL A 131 -1.11 20.02 -1.77
N GLY A 132 -1.77 20.86 -2.57
CA GLY A 132 -1.66 20.84 -4.02
C GLY A 132 -0.26 21.16 -4.55
N GLU A 133 0.53 21.99 -3.86
CA GLU A 133 1.90 22.33 -4.28
C GLU A 133 2.90 21.17 -4.09
N ALA A 134 2.55 20.19 -3.27
CA ALA A 134 3.36 18.99 -3.12
C ALA A 134 3.09 17.95 -4.21
N VAL A 135 2.03 18.12 -5.04
CA VAL A 135 1.75 17.24 -6.17
C VAL A 135 2.47 17.77 -7.41
N VAL A 136 3.19 16.90 -8.10
CA VAL A 136 4.08 17.25 -9.20
C VAL A 136 3.74 16.45 -10.45
N LEU A 137 4.07 17.02 -11.61
CA LEU A 137 4.10 16.32 -12.88
C LEU A 137 5.46 15.63 -13.03
N VAL A 138 5.45 14.35 -13.32
CA VAL A 138 6.64 13.55 -13.67
C VAL A 138 6.61 13.29 -15.16
N ARG A 139 7.67 13.70 -15.88
CA ARG A 139 7.79 13.54 -17.33
C ARG A 139 9.05 12.78 -17.68
N THR A 140 8.91 11.87 -18.63
CA THR A 140 10.01 11.15 -19.29
C THR A 140 9.92 11.38 -20.79
N PRO A 141 10.93 10.98 -21.59
CA PRO A 141 10.88 11.06 -23.05
C PRO A 141 9.69 10.34 -23.69
N ILE A 142 9.22 9.25 -23.09
CA ILE A 142 8.16 8.38 -23.64
C ILE A 142 6.80 8.54 -22.96
N GLY A 143 6.72 9.25 -21.83
CA GLY A 143 5.48 9.33 -21.08
C GLY A 143 5.43 10.44 -20.05
N LEU A 144 4.29 10.51 -19.40
CA LEU A 144 4.05 11.42 -18.29
C LEU A 144 3.12 10.79 -17.26
N GLY A 145 3.28 11.23 -16.03
CA GLY A 145 2.44 10.87 -14.90
C GLY A 145 2.49 11.93 -13.82
N SER A 146 1.93 11.63 -12.70
CA SER A 146 1.99 12.45 -11.50
C SER A 146 2.90 11.85 -10.46
N GLY A 147 3.30 12.64 -9.49
CA GLY A 147 3.99 12.22 -8.29
C GLY A 147 3.64 13.16 -7.14
N PHE A 148 4.15 12.87 -5.96
CA PHE A 148 3.99 13.76 -4.83
C PHE A 148 5.22 13.74 -3.92
N ILE A 149 5.52 14.90 -3.35
CA ILE A 149 6.70 15.11 -2.51
C ILE A 149 6.37 14.66 -1.09
N ILE A 150 7.16 13.71 -0.57
CA ILE A 150 6.97 13.12 0.75
C ILE A 150 7.93 13.67 1.80
N GLU A 151 9.08 14.22 1.35
CA GLU A 151 10.13 14.73 2.22
C GLU A 151 10.69 16.06 1.65
N SER A 152 10.99 17.00 2.54
CA SER A 152 11.30 18.42 2.22
C SER A 152 12.58 18.64 1.43
N SER A 153 13.49 17.68 1.41
CA SER A 153 14.69 17.73 0.57
C SER A 153 14.43 17.32 -0.90
N GLY A 154 13.18 16.91 -1.26
CA GLY A 154 12.76 16.62 -2.63
C GLY A 154 12.70 15.13 -2.98
N TYR A 155 12.33 14.26 -2.03
CA TYR A 155 11.94 12.90 -2.35
C TYR A 155 10.49 12.85 -2.84
N ILE A 156 10.26 12.10 -3.93
CA ILE A 156 8.97 12.03 -4.64
C ILE A 156 8.58 10.57 -4.81
N LEU A 157 7.33 10.26 -4.53
CA LEU A 157 6.71 8.99 -4.91
C LEU A 157 5.95 9.13 -6.23
N THR A 158 6.06 8.09 -7.05
CA THR A 158 5.29 7.91 -8.30
C THR A 158 5.12 6.41 -8.59
N ASN A 159 4.45 6.04 -9.68
CA ASN A 159 4.45 4.66 -10.15
C ASN A 159 5.75 4.31 -10.89
N GLU A 160 6.12 3.02 -10.82
CA GLU A 160 7.27 2.50 -11.57
C GLU A 160 7.07 2.63 -13.07
N HIS A 161 5.89 2.27 -13.61
CA HIS A 161 5.61 2.35 -15.04
C HIS A 161 5.69 3.77 -15.64
N VAL A 162 5.62 4.82 -14.81
CA VAL A 162 5.81 6.22 -15.26
C VAL A 162 7.28 6.49 -15.61
N VAL A 163 8.22 5.80 -14.96
CA VAL A 163 9.67 6.00 -15.11
C VAL A 163 10.42 4.77 -15.60
N ALA A 164 9.69 3.68 -15.92
CA ALA A 164 10.28 2.41 -16.34
C ALA A 164 11.20 2.54 -17.55
N GLY A 165 12.45 2.13 -17.41
CA GLY A 165 13.44 2.17 -18.49
C GLY A 165 13.98 3.55 -18.85
N GLU A 166 13.59 4.60 -18.10
CA GLU A 166 13.93 5.99 -18.41
C GLU A 166 14.89 6.59 -17.39
N TYR A 167 15.86 7.34 -17.88
CA TYR A 167 16.87 8.03 -17.05
C TYR A 167 16.76 9.56 -17.16
N ALA A 168 16.14 10.08 -18.23
CA ALA A 168 15.90 11.49 -18.43
C ALA A 168 14.55 11.89 -17.83
N ILE A 169 14.52 12.00 -16.51
CA ILE A 169 13.31 12.32 -15.75
C ILE A 169 13.30 13.81 -15.43
N THR A 170 12.19 14.48 -15.67
CA THR A 170 11.95 15.86 -15.24
C THR A 170 10.73 15.90 -14.32
N VAL A 171 10.79 16.78 -13.32
CA VAL A 171 9.71 17.03 -12.38
C VAL A 171 9.29 18.48 -12.47
N THR A 172 7.99 18.74 -12.67
CA THR A 172 7.44 20.09 -12.65
C THR A 172 6.54 20.24 -11.44
N GLN A 173 6.87 21.21 -10.59
CA GLN A 173 6.07 21.64 -9.45
C GLN A 173 5.19 22.81 -9.87
N PHE A 174 3.93 22.81 -9.42
CA PHE A 174 2.98 23.89 -9.63
C PHE A 174 2.85 24.68 -8.33
N LYS A 175 3.42 25.87 -8.30
CA LYS A 175 3.33 26.82 -7.16
C LYS A 175 2.19 27.79 -7.38
N ARG A 176 1.60 28.26 -6.31
CA ARG A 176 0.60 29.32 -6.39
C ARG A 176 1.27 30.66 -6.70
N GLY A 177 1.00 31.21 -7.85
CA GLY A 177 1.35 32.57 -8.23
C GLY A 177 0.27 33.57 -7.80
N THR A 178 0.46 34.82 -8.19
CA THR A 178 -0.50 35.92 -7.90
C THR A 178 -1.79 35.84 -8.72
N ALA A 179 -1.73 35.33 -9.96
CA ALA A 179 -2.88 35.18 -10.85
C ALA A 179 -3.11 33.71 -11.24
N ASP A 180 -2.05 33.00 -11.60
CA ASP A 180 -2.07 31.63 -12.10
C ASP A 180 -1.06 30.75 -11.38
N LEU A 181 -1.05 29.45 -11.74
CA LEU A 181 -0.05 28.51 -11.23
C LEU A 181 1.29 28.74 -11.96
N GLU A 182 2.33 29.02 -11.18
CA GLU A 182 3.71 29.08 -11.67
C GLU A 182 4.29 27.68 -11.80
N ARG A 183 4.99 27.40 -12.90
CA ARG A 183 5.65 26.13 -13.16
C ARG A 183 7.14 26.22 -12.85
N VAL A 184 7.62 25.39 -11.93
CA VAL A 184 9.04 25.24 -11.63
C VAL A 184 9.48 23.84 -12.01
N THR A 185 10.42 23.73 -12.97
CA THR A 185 10.86 22.44 -13.51
C THR A 185 12.28 22.10 -13.05
N PHE A 186 12.44 20.87 -12.57
CA PHE A 186 13.69 20.27 -12.12
C PHE A 186 14.09 19.20 -13.12
N ASN A 187 15.31 19.32 -13.70
CA ASN A 187 15.79 18.45 -14.77
C ASN A 187 16.78 17.37 -14.25
N LYS A 188 17.27 17.51 -13.02
CA LYS A 188 18.18 16.53 -12.41
C LYS A 188 17.41 15.73 -11.36
N VAL A 189 16.80 14.66 -11.83
CA VAL A 189 16.01 13.75 -11.01
C VAL A 189 16.54 12.34 -11.20
N ARG A 190 16.87 11.65 -10.12
CA ARG A 190 17.31 10.26 -10.18
C ARG A 190 16.31 9.32 -9.52
N ILE A 191 16.30 8.08 -9.97
CA ILE A 191 15.59 7.00 -9.31
C ILE A 191 16.42 6.54 -8.10
N VAL A 192 15.79 6.49 -6.92
CA VAL A 192 16.41 6.01 -5.66
C VAL A 192 16.11 4.54 -5.46
N ALA A 193 14.84 4.18 -5.59
CA ALA A 193 14.35 2.81 -5.44
C ALA A 193 13.16 2.58 -6.34
N LEU A 194 12.97 1.34 -6.80
CA LEU A 194 11.77 0.95 -7.55
C LEU A 194 11.43 -0.52 -7.30
N ASP A 195 10.14 -0.84 -7.36
CA ASP A 195 9.63 -2.21 -7.37
C ASP A 195 8.52 -2.35 -8.41
N SER A 196 8.82 -3.04 -9.52
CA SER A 196 7.90 -3.24 -10.65
C SER A 196 6.71 -4.14 -10.30
N ARG A 197 6.79 -4.94 -9.22
CA ARG A 197 5.70 -5.83 -8.81
C ARG A 197 4.58 -5.05 -8.14
N ILE A 198 4.93 -4.11 -7.27
CA ILE A 198 3.97 -3.23 -6.59
C ILE A 198 3.79 -1.90 -7.32
N ASP A 199 4.50 -1.70 -8.45
CA ASP A 199 4.42 -0.53 -9.32
C ASP A 199 4.70 0.79 -8.58
N LEU A 200 5.76 0.84 -7.77
CA LEU A 200 6.19 2.03 -7.04
C LEU A 200 7.62 2.41 -7.38
N ALA A 201 7.87 3.71 -7.49
CA ALA A 201 9.19 4.30 -7.63
C ALA A 201 9.39 5.49 -6.67
N LEU A 202 10.56 5.55 -6.07
CA LEU A 202 11.04 6.65 -5.26
C LEU A 202 12.07 7.44 -6.06
N LEU A 203 11.79 8.71 -6.27
CA LEU A 203 12.65 9.64 -6.99
C LEU A 203 13.28 10.65 -6.04
N LYS A 204 14.38 11.29 -6.47
CA LYS A 204 15.06 12.37 -5.75
C LYS A 204 15.41 13.50 -6.71
N ILE A 205 14.97 14.70 -6.41
CA ILE A 205 15.49 15.92 -7.04
C ILE A 205 16.90 16.17 -6.49
N GLU A 206 17.91 16.18 -7.37
CA GLU A 206 19.30 16.36 -6.94
C GLU A 206 19.70 17.82 -6.87
N ASP A 207 19.23 18.63 -7.83
CA ASP A 207 19.56 20.05 -7.89
C ASP A 207 18.35 20.86 -7.40
N THR A 208 18.30 21.02 -6.08
CA THR A 208 17.21 21.72 -5.42
C THR A 208 17.42 23.24 -5.35
N HIS A 209 18.65 23.74 -5.67
CA HIS A 209 19.07 25.14 -5.48
C HIS A 209 18.76 25.68 -4.07
N GLY A 210 18.78 24.78 -3.05
CA GLY A 210 18.45 25.14 -1.67
C GLY A 210 16.95 25.27 -1.37
N ALA A 211 16.09 24.87 -2.31
CA ALA A 211 14.63 24.89 -2.08
C ALA A 211 14.22 23.85 -1.02
N VAL A 212 13.33 24.27 -0.14
CA VAL A 212 12.60 23.41 0.78
C VAL A 212 11.23 23.15 0.17
N PHE A 213 10.88 21.89 -0.02
CA PHE A 213 9.66 21.49 -0.70
C PHE A 213 8.48 21.30 0.27
N PRO A 214 7.26 21.70 -0.13
CA PRO A 214 6.06 21.29 0.61
C PRO A 214 5.88 19.79 0.51
N THR A 215 5.41 19.16 1.58
CA THR A 215 5.24 17.71 1.67
C THR A 215 3.83 17.33 2.07
N VAL A 216 3.41 16.12 1.72
CA VAL A 216 2.14 15.53 2.16
C VAL A 216 2.36 14.44 3.21
N PRO A 217 1.49 14.33 4.22
CA PRO A 217 1.54 13.23 5.17
C PRO A 217 0.95 11.95 4.56
N LEU A 218 1.47 10.78 4.97
CA LEU A 218 0.87 9.49 4.66
C LEU A 218 -0.15 9.09 5.73
N GLY A 219 -1.39 8.84 5.31
CA GLY A 219 -2.45 8.32 6.16
C GLY A 219 -2.34 6.81 6.38
N ASP A 220 -3.35 6.23 7.02
CA ASP A 220 -3.47 4.78 7.22
C ASP A 220 -4.61 4.20 6.39
N SER A 221 -4.26 3.44 5.34
CA SER A 221 -5.25 2.78 4.48
C SER A 221 -6.02 1.65 5.18
N ASN A 222 -5.56 1.15 6.32
CA ASN A 222 -6.29 0.13 7.09
C ASN A 222 -7.54 0.68 7.79
N THR A 223 -7.59 2.00 8.00
CA THR A 223 -8.72 2.68 8.65
C THR A 223 -9.80 3.15 7.68
N LEU A 224 -9.63 2.88 6.38
CA LEU A 224 -10.60 3.28 5.36
C LEU A 224 -11.92 2.52 5.50
N THR A 225 -13.00 3.20 5.13
CA THR A 225 -14.35 2.63 5.06
C THR A 225 -14.96 2.90 3.69
N GLU A 226 -15.77 1.96 3.20
CA GLU A 226 -16.56 2.13 1.98
C GLU A 226 -17.52 3.33 2.12
N GLY A 227 -17.66 4.10 1.05
CA GLY A 227 -18.44 5.35 1.05
C GLY A 227 -17.66 6.57 1.55
N GLN A 228 -16.47 6.42 2.13
CA GLN A 228 -15.63 7.54 2.55
C GLN A 228 -15.25 8.42 1.36
N THR A 229 -15.46 9.74 1.49
CA THR A 229 -15.06 10.71 0.46
C THR A 229 -13.55 10.82 0.34
N VAL A 230 -13.08 10.80 -0.89
CA VAL A 230 -11.66 10.90 -1.27
C VAL A 230 -11.52 11.79 -2.50
N PHE A 231 -10.31 12.30 -2.74
CA PHE A 231 -10.01 13.08 -3.93
C PHE A 231 -8.59 12.79 -4.43
N ALA A 232 -8.39 12.97 -5.72
CA ALA A 232 -7.09 12.88 -6.39
C ALA A 232 -6.70 14.25 -6.94
N ILE A 233 -5.40 14.53 -6.90
CA ILE A 233 -4.78 15.66 -7.60
C ILE A 233 -3.77 15.07 -8.54
N GLY A 234 -3.74 15.55 -9.80
CA GLY A 234 -2.77 15.10 -10.80
C GLY A 234 -2.67 16.08 -11.96
N SER A 235 -1.90 15.73 -12.97
CA SER A 235 -1.69 16.54 -14.18
C SER A 235 -2.04 15.72 -15.43
N PRO A 236 -3.33 15.45 -15.69
CA PRO A 236 -3.74 14.63 -16.81
C PRO A 236 -3.29 15.26 -18.13
N LEU A 237 -2.74 14.44 -19.03
CA LEU A 237 -2.26 14.84 -20.36
C LEU A 237 -1.19 15.97 -20.34
N GLY A 238 -0.52 16.18 -19.20
CA GLY A 238 0.44 17.28 -19.05
C GLY A 238 -0.20 18.67 -18.93
N LEU A 239 -1.51 18.72 -18.78
CA LEU A 239 -2.24 19.94 -18.46
C LEU A 239 -1.94 20.39 -17.02
N ASP A 240 -2.35 21.59 -16.67
CA ASP A 240 -2.24 22.10 -15.32
C ASP A 240 -3.00 21.20 -14.33
N ARG A 241 -2.59 21.28 -13.09
CA ARG A 241 -3.14 20.51 -11.98
C ARG A 241 -4.67 20.41 -12.04
N SER A 242 -5.19 19.20 -12.11
CA SER A 242 -6.62 18.92 -12.03
C SER A 242 -6.97 18.13 -10.79
N VAL A 243 -8.23 18.24 -10.37
CA VAL A 243 -8.77 17.62 -9.17
C VAL A 243 -9.98 16.77 -9.56
N SER A 244 -10.02 15.54 -9.04
CA SER A 244 -11.21 14.68 -9.14
C SER A 244 -11.61 14.20 -7.74
N GLN A 245 -12.92 14.09 -7.51
CA GLN A 245 -13.50 13.64 -6.24
C GLN A 245 -14.32 12.38 -6.45
N GLY A 246 -14.34 11.52 -5.45
CA GLY A 246 -15.13 10.30 -5.44
C GLY A 246 -15.24 9.71 -4.04
N ILE A 247 -15.50 8.41 -3.98
CA ILE A 247 -15.59 7.65 -2.73
C ILE A 247 -14.74 6.37 -2.81
N ILE A 248 -14.44 5.79 -1.66
CA ILE A 248 -13.91 4.42 -1.57
C ILE A 248 -15.06 3.47 -1.90
N SER A 249 -14.90 2.68 -2.97
CA SER A 249 -15.87 1.63 -3.32
C SER A 249 -15.56 0.32 -2.59
N THR A 250 -14.27 -0.04 -2.48
CA THR A 250 -13.78 -1.21 -1.74
C THR A 250 -12.37 -0.92 -1.28
N ARG A 251 -12.08 -1.09 0.01
CA ARG A 251 -10.74 -0.79 0.56
C ARG A 251 -9.69 -1.83 0.22
N ASN A 252 -10.08 -3.09 0.03
CA ASN A 252 -9.19 -4.24 -0.18
C ASN A 252 -9.68 -5.08 -1.37
N ARG A 253 -9.51 -4.59 -2.59
CA ARG A 253 -9.82 -5.33 -3.82
C ARG A 253 -8.65 -6.22 -4.19
N PRO A 254 -8.76 -7.56 -4.09
CA PRO A 254 -7.71 -8.44 -4.57
C PRO A 254 -7.67 -8.45 -6.09
N MET A 255 -6.49 -8.25 -6.66
CA MET A 255 -6.23 -8.30 -8.09
C MET A 255 -4.76 -8.64 -8.33
N GLU A 256 -4.47 -9.61 -9.17
CA GLU A 256 -3.10 -10.05 -9.55
C GLU A 256 -2.19 -10.34 -8.33
N GLY A 257 -2.76 -10.90 -7.26
CA GLY A 257 -2.00 -11.22 -6.04
C GLY A 257 -1.70 -10.03 -5.13
N GLN A 258 -2.26 -8.86 -5.41
CA GLN A 258 -2.13 -7.64 -4.61
C GLN A 258 -3.48 -7.13 -4.14
N LEU A 259 -3.47 -6.27 -3.12
CA LEU A 259 -4.66 -5.57 -2.64
C LEU A 259 -4.63 -4.12 -3.11
N PHE A 260 -5.72 -3.67 -3.70
CA PHE A 260 -5.90 -2.29 -4.14
C PHE A 260 -7.08 -1.62 -3.43
N ILE A 261 -7.00 -0.31 -3.28
CA ILE A 261 -8.15 0.52 -2.98
C ILE A 261 -8.91 0.73 -4.28
N GLN A 262 -10.18 0.32 -4.34
CA GLN A 262 -11.07 0.65 -5.45
C GLN A 262 -11.83 1.95 -5.12
N THR A 263 -11.87 2.89 -6.06
CA THR A 263 -12.52 4.20 -5.90
C THR A 263 -13.33 4.59 -7.12
N THR A 264 -14.33 5.45 -6.93
CA THR A 264 -15.05 6.13 -8.02
C THR A 264 -14.34 7.41 -8.48
N THR A 265 -13.27 7.84 -7.79
CA THR A 265 -12.45 8.98 -8.20
C THR A 265 -11.88 8.74 -9.58
N GLN A 266 -12.14 9.63 -10.53
CA GLN A 266 -11.67 9.47 -11.91
C GLN A 266 -10.14 9.52 -11.97
N ILE A 267 -9.54 8.46 -12.47
CA ILE A 267 -8.11 8.33 -12.74
C ILE A 267 -7.92 8.26 -14.25
N ASN A 268 -7.39 9.32 -14.83
CA ASN A 268 -7.12 9.45 -16.26
C ASN A 268 -5.60 9.36 -16.53
N PRO A 269 -5.17 9.12 -17.80
CA PRO A 269 -3.76 9.22 -18.20
C PRO A 269 -3.14 10.52 -17.70
N GLY A 270 -2.05 10.41 -16.93
CA GLY A 270 -1.39 11.53 -16.25
C GLY A 270 -1.67 11.65 -14.75
N ASN A 271 -2.71 10.98 -14.22
CA ASN A 271 -2.93 10.88 -12.76
C ASN A 271 -2.17 9.71 -12.12
N SER A 272 -1.67 8.76 -12.91
CA SER A 272 -0.83 7.63 -12.43
C SER A 272 0.36 8.15 -11.64
N GLY A 273 0.61 7.54 -10.48
CA GLY A 273 1.67 7.93 -9.55
C GLY A 273 1.29 9.10 -8.66
N GLY A 274 0.19 9.79 -8.94
CA GLY A 274 -0.35 10.85 -8.10
C GLY A 274 -1.05 10.32 -6.84
N PRO A 275 -1.26 11.19 -5.84
CA PRO A 275 -1.86 10.80 -4.57
C PRO A 275 -3.38 10.68 -4.64
N LEU A 276 -3.93 9.69 -3.92
CA LEU A 276 -5.32 9.64 -3.50
C LEU A 276 -5.38 10.13 -2.05
N PHE A 277 -6.15 11.18 -1.79
CA PHE A 277 -6.25 11.82 -0.48
C PHE A 277 -7.59 11.52 0.22
N ASN A 278 -7.56 11.47 1.54
CA ASN A 278 -8.75 11.64 2.36
C ASN A 278 -9.03 13.12 2.66
N LEU A 279 -10.17 13.43 3.31
CA LEU A 279 -10.52 14.83 3.65
C LEU A 279 -9.63 15.44 4.76
N ARG A 280 -8.76 14.66 5.40
CA ARG A 280 -7.72 15.19 6.29
C ARG A 280 -6.45 15.60 5.53
N GLY A 281 -6.44 15.48 4.18
CA GLY A 281 -5.29 15.79 3.32
C GLY A 281 -4.12 14.85 3.51
N GLU A 282 -4.40 13.63 3.96
CA GLU A 282 -3.43 12.54 4.07
C GLU A 282 -3.52 11.67 2.82
N VAL A 283 -2.38 11.25 2.30
CA VAL A 283 -2.30 10.29 1.20
C VAL A 283 -2.65 8.91 1.72
N ILE A 284 -3.75 8.34 1.24
CA ILE A 284 -4.23 7.00 1.58
C ILE A 284 -3.87 5.96 0.52
N GLY A 285 -3.43 6.40 -0.65
CA GLY A 285 -2.98 5.52 -1.74
C GLY A 285 -2.31 6.28 -2.87
N VAL A 286 -1.70 5.52 -3.79
CA VAL A 286 -1.09 6.01 -5.04
C VAL A 286 -1.95 5.54 -6.20
N ASN A 287 -2.46 6.49 -6.99
CA ASN A 287 -3.31 6.20 -8.15
C ASN A 287 -2.56 5.32 -9.15
N ASN A 288 -3.20 4.24 -9.61
CA ASN A 288 -2.59 3.27 -10.51
C ASN A 288 -3.51 2.95 -11.69
N MET A 289 -3.17 3.47 -12.87
CA MET A 289 -3.89 3.16 -14.11
C MET A 289 -3.57 1.79 -14.70
N LYS A 290 -2.39 1.21 -14.40
CA LYS A 290 -2.01 -0.12 -14.88
C LYS A 290 -2.99 -1.20 -14.42
N ALA A 291 -3.60 -0.99 -13.25
CA ALA A 291 -4.62 -1.87 -12.68
C ALA A 291 -6.01 -1.71 -13.33
N MET A 292 -6.19 -0.79 -14.29
CA MET A 292 -7.49 -0.63 -14.96
C MET A 292 -7.75 -1.80 -15.92
N MET A 293 -8.93 -2.40 -15.79
CA MET A 293 -9.43 -3.35 -16.79
C MET A 293 -9.86 -2.59 -18.03
N ALA A 294 -9.25 -2.87 -19.18
CA ALA A 294 -9.57 -2.21 -20.44
C ALA A 294 -11.07 -2.32 -20.75
N GLY A 295 -11.73 -1.20 -20.99
CA GLY A 295 -13.12 -1.11 -21.42
C GLY A 295 -14.18 -1.08 -20.30
N ILE A 296 -13.81 -1.01 -19.03
CA ILE A 296 -14.76 -0.85 -17.92
C ILE A 296 -14.60 0.55 -17.34
N GLU A 297 -15.59 1.41 -17.54
CA GLU A 297 -15.62 2.74 -16.93
C GLU A 297 -15.99 2.68 -15.44
N GLY A 298 -15.43 3.61 -14.64
CA GLY A 298 -15.77 3.76 -13.22
C GLY A 298 -15.05 2.82 -12.26
N LEU A 299 -14.15 1.96 -12.72
CA LEU A 299 -13.27 1.15 -11.88
C LEU A 299 -11.87 1.76 -11.84
N ASN A 300 -11.57 2.49 -10.80
CA ASN A 300 -10.27 3.10 -10.59
C ASN A 300 -9.62 2.51 -9.34
N PHE A 301 -8.29 2.39 -9.37
CA PHE A 301 -7.54 1.70 -8.33
C PHE A 301 -6.39 2.56 -7.82
N ALA A 302 -6.06 2.36 -6.54
CA ALA A 302 -4.89 2.96 -5.93
C ALA A 302 -4.14 1.92 -5.08
N ILE A 303 -2.82 2.01 -5.07
CA ILE A 303 -1.94 1.21 -4.20
C ILE A 303 -2.11 1.73 -2.78
N PRO A 304 -2.45 0.89 -1.77
CA PRO A 304 -2.70 1.34 -0.40
C PRO A 304 -1.48 1.99 0.26
N SER A 305 -1.70 2.99 1.11
CA SER A 305 -0.61 3.68 1.82
C SER A 305 0.19 2.76 2.75
N VAL A 306 -0.37 1.66 3.25
CA VAL A 306 0.38 0.66 4.02
C VAL A 306 1.48 0.00 3.18
N VAL A 307 1.19 -0.29 1.90
CA VAL A 307 2.19 -0.84 0.96
C VAL A 307 3.27 0.20 0.67
N VAL A 308 2.87 1.47 0.48
CA VAL A 308 3.79 2.59 0.29
C VAL A 308 4.75 2.75 1.47
N LYS A 309 4.23 2.72 2.70
CA LYS A 309 5.05 2.81 3.92
C LYS A 309 6.06 1.67 4.02
N ASN A 310 5.63 0.43 3.73
CA ASN A 310 6.51 -0.73 3.72
C ASN A 310 7.62 -0.62 2.66
N PHE A 311 7.28 -0.15 1.45
CA PHE A 311 8.27 0.12 0.40
C PHE A 311 9.29 1.17 0.85
N LEU A 312 8.86 2.28 1.44
CA LEU A 312 9.74 3.36 1.91
C LEU A 312 10.68 2.93 3.04
N ARG A 313 10.18 2.16 4.00
CA ARG A 313 11.01 1.59 5.09
C ARG A 313 12.08 0.65 4.58
N ASN A 314 11.74 -0.11 3.55
CA ASN A 314 12.63 -1.11 2.96
C ASN A 314 13.26 -0.66 1.64
N ARG A 315 13.31 0.66 1.35
CA ARG A 315 13.82 1.23 0.09
C ARG A 315 15.21 0.75 -0.29
N ASP A 316 16.05 0.43 0.70
CA ASP A 316 17.40 -0.06 0.47
C ASP A 316 17.41 -1.45 -0.20
N ALA A 317 16.39 -2.28 0.06
CA ALA A 317 16.20 -3.56 -0.62
C ALA A 317 15.82 -3.38 -2.10
N PHE A 318 15.22 -2.25 -2.45
CA PHE A 318 14.76 -1.91 -3.79
C PHE A 318 15.60 -0.80 -4.44
N ALA A 319 16.81 -0.54 -3.89
CA ALA A 319 17.70 0.50 -4.39
C ALA A 319 18.02 0.28 -5.87
N PHE A 320 17.77 1.33 -6.68
CA PHE A 320 17.99 1.30 -8.11
C PHE A 320 19.48 1.32 -8.43
N ASP A 321 19.94 0.38 -9.26
CA ASP A 321 21.28 0.37 -9.85
C ASP A 321 21.16 0.52 -11.38
N PRO A 322 21.55 1.66 -11.96
CA PRO A 322 21.45 1.89 -13.40
C PRO A 322 22.30 0.90 -14.23
N ARG A 323 23.29 0.26 -13.62
CA ARG A 323 24.12 -0.77 -14.28
C ARG A 323 23.42 -2.14 -14.34
N ASN A 324 22.41 -2.34 -13.53
CA ASN A 324 21.59 -3.54 -13.48
C ASN A 324 20.13 -3.19 -13.18
N ALA A 325 19.47 -2.58 -14.16
CA ALA A 325 18.10 -2.12 -14.05
C ALA A 325 17.09 -3.23 -13.73
N ASN A 326 17.45 -4.49 -13.98
CA ASN A 326 16.64 -5.67 -13.69
C ASN A 326 16.96 -6.33 -12.34
N ALA A 327 17.93 -5.81 -11.59
CA ALA A 327 18.22 -6.30 -10.23
C ALA A 327 17.16 -5.77 -9.25
N GLY A 328 15.95 -6.28 -9.36
CA GLY A 328 14.87 -6.00 -8.41
C GLY A 328 15.14 -6.50 -6.97
N TYR A 329 16.32 -7.14 -6.74
CA TYR A 329 16.76 -7.60 -5.42
C TYR A 329 18.28 -7.60 -5.37
N ARG A 330 18.86 -6.70 -4.60
CA ARG A 330 20.33 -6.70 -4.34
C ARG A 330 20.82 -7.95 -3.60
N TYR A 331 19.93 -8.71 -2.98
CA TYR A 331 20.29 -9.76 -2.03
C TYR A 331 19.94 -11.17 -2.48
N LEU A 332 19.30 -11.34 -3.65
CA LEU A 332 19.00 -12.66 -4.19
C LEU A 332 19.27 -12.70 -5.68
N PRO A 333 20.24 -13.50 -6.14
CA PRO A 333 20.18 -13.96 -7.51
C PRO A 333 18.85 -14.74 -7.68
N PRO A 334 18.16 -14.60 -8.82
CA PRO A 334 16.95 -15.38 -9.09
C PRO A 334 17.27 -16.86 -8.87
N PRO A 335 16.31 -17.65 -8.32
CA PRO A 335 16.53 -19.08 -8.12
C PRO A 335 16.99 -19.67 -9.43
N GLN A 336 18.19 -20.25 -9.43
CA GLN A 336 18.72 -20.97 -10.60
C GLN A 336 17.71 -22.06 -10.94
N PRO A 337 17.29 -22.22 -12.21
CA PRO A 337 16.47 -23.34 -12.60
C PRO A 337 17.18 -24.62 -12.15
N ILE A 338 16.47 -25.48 -11.42
CA ILE A 338 16.97 -26.79 -11.07
C ILE A 338 17.29 -27.46 -12.41
N LYS A 339 18.60 -27.63 -12.71
CA LYS A 339 19.01 -28.43 -13.86
C LYS A 339 18.52 -29.84 -13.58
N THR A 340 17.40 -30.22 -14.18
CA THR A 340 16.96 -31.61 -14.24
C THR A 340 18.12 -32.37 -14.88
N PRO A 341 18.65 -33.44 -14.26
CA PRO A 341 19.69 -34.25 -14.92
C PRO A 341 19.14 -34.67 -16.27
N GLU A 342 19.85 -34.38 -17.35
CA GLU A 342 19.55 -34.93 -18.67
C GLU A 342 19.60 -36.45 -18.56
N THR A 343 18.43 -37.08 -18.48
CA THR A 343 18.31 -38.51 -18.70
C THR A 343 18.50 -38.75 -20.19
N THR A 344 19.76 -38.92 -20.57
CA THR A 344 20.10 -39.42 -21.91
C THR A 344 19.45 -40.80 -22.06
N PRO A 345 18.53 -41.00 -22.99
CA PRO A 345 17.96 -42.32 -23.21
C PRO A 345 19.08 -43.26 -23.69
N LYS A 346 19.36 -44.29 -22.90
CA LYS A 346 20.23 -45.40 -23.40
C LYS A 346 19.54 -46.00 -24.60
N VAL A 347 20.06 -45.72 -25.80
CA VAL A 347 19.70 -46.44 -27.02
C VAL A 347 20.22 -47.85 -26.87
N ILE A 348 19.34 -48.78 -26.57
CA ILE A 348 19.62 -50.21 -26.67
C ILE A 348 19.64 -50.50 -28.17
N LYS A 349 20.84 -50.74 -28.71
CA LYS A 349 20.97 -51.29 -30.07
C LYS A 349 20.56 -52.78 -30.06
N PRO A 350 19.88 -53.24 -31.13
CA PRO A 350 19.40 -54.62 -31.26
C PRO A 350 20.50 -55.65 -31.34
#